data_91162aaff7a7d907739506e71a183d01
#
_entry.id   91162aaff7a7d907739506e71a183d01
#
_cell.length_a   1.000
_cell.length_b   1.000
_cell.length_c   1.000
_cell.angle_alpha   90.00
_cell.angle_beta   90.00
_cell.angle_gamma   90.00
#
_symmetry.space_group_name_H-M   'P 1'
#
loop_
_entity.id
_entity.type
_entity.pdbx_description
1 polymer ?
#
loop_
_entity_poly.entity_id
_entity_poly.type
_entity_poly.pdbx_seq_one_letter_code
_entity_poly.pdbx_strand_id
1 'polypeptide(L)'
;MPSDRLVRVEGAERLRALARTVRQYEDGRELRKQLRVALKRSAERVQRAEQAAVQALPSQGENARRGRPSLRRSIARATQVRVRTAGARAGVMVWVNPRRMPPGQHNLPAYMEGLRPFHRWRHPVYGNPDVWVSQRPRPWFYRTAARFETAAQRDAARAIDAIARDIERRG
;
A
#
# COMPACT_ATOMS: atom_id res chain seq x y z
N MET A 1 -9.28 3.02 -16.40
CA MET A 1 -8.06 3.29 -15.63
C MET A 1 -8.46 3.48 -14.18
N PRO A 2 -8.20 2.55 -13.26
CA PRO A 2 -8.44 2.81 -11.85
C PRO A 2 -7.48 3.90 -11.42
N SER A 3 -8.04 5.02 -10.94
CA SER A 3 -7.28 6.09 -10.35
C SER A 3 -6.59 5.54 -9.10
N ASP A 4 -5.31 5.19 -9.23
CA ASP A 4 -4.39 5.02 -8.13
C ASP A 4 -4.39 6.35 -7.34
N ARG A 5 -5.33 6.52 -6.42
CA ARG A 5 -5.22 7.59 -5.42
C ARG A 5 -4.10 7.21 -4.48
N LEU A 6 -2.93 7.57 -4.92
CA LEU A 6 -1.72 7.59 -4.11
C LEU A 6 -1.98 8.54 -2.94
N VAL A 7 -1.69 8.10 -1.74
CA VAL A 7 -1.40 9.04 -0.66
C VAL A 7 -0.23 9.90 -1.17
N ARG A 8 -0.53 11.09 -1.64
CA ARG A 8 0.48 12.03 -2.13
C ARG A 8 1.21 12.55 -0.90
N VAL A 9 2.40 12.07 -0.68
CA VAL A 9 3.31 12.69 0.28
C VAL A 9 3.69 14.06 -0.31
N GLU A 10 3.27 15.12 0.33
CA GLU A 10 3.83 16.46 0.06
C GLU A 10 5.35 16.37 0.19
N GLY A 11 6.07 16.83 -0.82
CA GLY A 11 7.53 16.71 -0.85
C GLY A 11 8.06 15.76 -1.93
N ALA A 12 7.22 15.28 -2.86
CA ALA A 12 7.68 14.48 -3.99
C ALA A 12 8.76 15.19 -4.83
N GLU A 13 8.74 16.52 -4.89
CA GLU A 13 9.77 17.33 -5.56
C GLU A 13 11.07 17.35 -4.75
N ARG A 14 10.99 17.57 -3.44
CA ARG A 14 12.15 17.48 -2.53
C ARG A 14 12.79 16.09 -2.58
N LEU A 15 11.98 15.05 -2.58
CA LEU A 15 12.45 13.66 -2.72
C LEU A 15 13.17 13.43 -4.05
N ARG A 16 12.61 13.95 -5.16
CA ARG A 16 13.26 13.86 -6.48
C ARG A 16 14.56 14.64 -6.56
N ALA A 17 14.58 15.85 -5.98
CA ALA A 17 15.80 16.67 -5.90
C ALA A 17 16.88 15.94 -5.09
N LEU A 18 16.58 15.50 -3.88
CA LEU A 18 17.48 14.73 -3.04
C LEU A 18 17.97 13.45 -3.74
N ALA A 19 17.10 12.71 -4.39
CA ALA A 19 17.49 11.50 -5.10
C ALA A 19 18.41 11.77 -6.31
N ARG A 20 18.36 12.96 -6.92
CA ARG A 20 19.31 13.40 -7.96
C ARG A 20 20.65 13.75 -7.34
N THR A 21 20.66 14.57 -6.28
CA THR A 21 21.87 14.95 -5.55
C THR A 21 22.64 13.72 -5.08
N VAL A 22 21.96 12.78 -4.43
CA VAL A 22 22.55 11.52 -3.95
C VAL A 22 23.25 10.71 -5.05
N ARG A 23 22.87 10.87 -6.32
CA ARG A 23 23.54 10.16 -7.43
C ARG A 23 24.92 10.71 -7.76
N GLN A 24 25.22 11.92 -7.36
CA GLN A 24 26.49 12.62 -7.66
C GLN A 24 27.58 12.31 -6.62
N TYR A 25 27.21 11.70 -5.48
CA TYR A 25 28.15 11.31 -4.44
C TYR A 25 28.73 9.91 -4.69
N GLU A 26 29.98 9.71 -4.33
CA GLU A 26 30.64 8.39 -4.39
C GLU A 26 29.84 7.33 -3.64
N ASP A 27 29.32 7.66 -2.45
CA ASP A 27 28.45 6.81 -1.63
C ASP A 27 26.97 6.81 -2.05
N GLY A 28 26.65 7.33 -3.21
CA GLY A 28 25.27 7.55 -3.65
C GLY A 28 24.40 6.28 -3.69
N ARG A 29 25.02 5.10 -3.77
CA ARG A 29 24.29 3.81 -3.67
C ARG A 29 23.82 3.56 -2.24
N GLU A 30 24.68 3.76 -1.26
CA GLU A 30 24.35 3.53 0.14
C GLU A 30 23.35 4.59 0.66
N LEU A 31 23.56 5.85 0.35
CA LEU A 31 22.61 6.92 0.69
C LEU A 31 21.22 6.66 0.12
N ARG A 32 21.11 6.18 -1.12
CA ARG A 32 19.81 5.79 -1.70
C ARG A 32 19.17 4.61 -0.99
N LYS A 33 19.96 3.65 -0.55
CA LYS A 33 19.47 2.52 0.23
C LYS A 33 18.95 2.99 1.58
N GLN A 34 19.69 3.85 2.29
CA GLN A 34 19.26 4.43 3.56
C GLN A 34 17.97 5.24 3.42
N LEU A 35 17.89 6.11 2.41
CA LEU A 35 16.69 6.87 2.10
C LEU A 35 15.47 5.95 1.85
N ARG A 36 15.65 4.88 1.07
CA ARG A 36 14.58 3.90 0.83
C ARG A 36 14.12 3.20 2.10
N VAL A 37 15.06 2.80 2.95
CA VAL A 37 14.76 2.13 4.23
C VAL A 37 14.00 3.08 5.15
N ALA A 38 14.45 4.32 5.30
CA ALA A 38 13.81 5.33 6.12
C ALA A 38 12.39 5.65 5.63
N LEU A 39 12.21 5.86 4.34
CA LEU A 39 10.89 6.08 3.71
C LEU A 39 9.97 4.88 3.84
N LYS A 40 10.50 3.66 3.75
CA LYS A 40 9.70 2.45 3.96
C LYS A 40 9.18 2.39 5.39
N ARG A 41 10.04 2.67 6.38
CA ARG A 41 9.66 2.70 7.80
C ARG A 41 8.54 3.69 8.10
N SER A 42 8.52 4.86 7.45
CA SER A 42 7.46 5.87 7.64
C SER A 42 6.06 5.35 7.29
N ALA A 43 5.95 4.39 6.37
CA ALA A 43 4.68 3.82 5.93
C ALA A 43 4.34 2.46 6.58
N GLU A 44 5.23 1.86 7.36
CA GLU A 44 4.99 0.54 7.97
C GLU A 44 3.85 0.54 8.99
N ARG A 45 3.62 1.68 9.67
CA ARG A 45 2.47 1.82 10.60
C ARG A 45 1.16 1.75 9.82
N VAL A 46 1.08 2.44 8.69
CA VAL A 46 -0.08 2.40 7.79
C VAL A 46 -0.29 0.99 7.28
N GLN A 47 0.77 0.34 6.79
CA GLN A 47 0.70 -1.04 6.29
C GLN A 47 0.14 -2.00 7.35
N ARG A 48 0.65 -1.93 8.58
CA ARG A 48 0.17 -2.79 9.68
C ARG A 48 -1.29 -2.50 10.03
N ALA A 49 -1.69 -1.23 10.05
CA ALA A 49 -3.07 -0.85 10.30
C ALA A 49 -4.02 -1.36 9.21
N GLU A 50 -3.61 -1.28 7.93
CA GLU A 50 -4.36 -1.82 6.80
C GLU A 50 -4.50 -3.34 6.87
N GLN A 51 -3.42 -4.03 7.22
CA GLN A 51 -3.43 -5.47 7.40
C GLN A 51 -4.37 -5.90 8.53
N ALA A 52 -4.35 -5.18 9.64
CA ALA A 52 -5.26 -5.43 10.76
C ALA A 52 -6.71 -5.12 10.39
N ALA A 53 -6.96 -4.00 9.70
CA ALA A 53 -8.31 -3.58 9.30
C ALA A 53 -8.98 -4.61 8.37
N VAL A 54 -8.26 -5.11 7.36
CA VAL A 54 -8.84 -6.12 6.46
C VAL A 54 -9.08 -7.46 7.18
N GLN A 55 -8.24 -7.82 8.14
CA GLN A 55 -8.44 -9.05 8.92
C GLN A 55 -9.62 -8.96 9.86
N ALA A 56 -9.92 -7.76 10.38
CA ALA A 56 -11.05 -7.50 11.27
C ALA A 56 -12.40 -7.44 10.54
N LEU A 57 -12.42 -7.41 9.20
CA LEU A 57 -13.68 -7.41 8.46
C LEU A 57 -14.49 -8.67 8.76
N PRO A 58 -15.81 -8.55 9.02
CA PRO A 58 -16.65 -9.72 9.27
C PRO A 58 -16.68 -10.65 8.06
N SER A 59 -16.65 -11.95 8.29
CA SER A 59 -16.78 -13.00 7.28
C SER A 59 -18.07 -13.74 7.51
N GLN A 60 -18.88 -13.87 6.48
CA GLN A 60 -19.99 -14.81 6.47
C GLN A 60 -19.51 -16.09 5.79
N GLY A 61 -19.42 -17.16 6.55
CA GLY A 61 -18.99 -18.47 6.07
C GLY A 61 -17.51 -18.71 6.30
N GLU A 62 -17.19 -19.40 7.37
CA GLU A 62 -15.85 -19.91 7.67
C GLU A 62 -15.56 -21.23 6.95
N ASN A 63 -15.92 -21.34 5.70
CA ASN A 63 -15.42 -22.45 4.91
C ASN A 63 -14.01 -22.12 4.41
N ALA A 64 -13.08 -21.86 5.35
CA ALA A 64 -11.69 -22.03 5.07
C ALA A 64 -11.46 -23.51 4.77
N ARG A 65 -11.49 -23.88 3.49
CA ARG A 65 -11.02 -25.22 3.10
C ARG A 65 -9.67 -25.43 3.74
N ARG A 66 -9.52 -26.54 4.46
CA ARG A 66 -8.28 -26.93 5.09
C ARG A 66 -7.12 -26.68 4.12
N GLY A 67 -6.15 -25.85 4.54
CA GLY A 67 -4.94 -25.56 3.79
C GLY A 67 -4.92 -24.30 2.89
N ARG A 68 -6.05 -23.61 2.65
CA ARG A 68 -6.04 -22.34 1.90
C ARG A 68 -6.22 -21.13 2.81
N PRO A 69 -5.39 -20.08 2.67
CA PRO A 69 -5.58 -18.87 3.45
C PRO A 69 -6.90 -18.19 3.08
N SER A 70 -7.58 -17.62 4.07
CA SER A 70 -8.80 -16.83 3.84
C SER A 70 -8.47 -15.64 2.93
N LEU A 71 -9.47 -15.13 2.18
CA LEU A 71 -9.31 -13.96 1.33
C LEU A 71 -8.71 -12.78 2.10
N ARG A 72 -9.20 -12.51 3.34
CA ARG A 72 -8.68 -11.45 4.21
C ARG A 72 -7.18 -11.62 4.51
N ARG A 73 -6.74 -12.83 4.79
CA ARG A 73 -5.32 -13.15 5.02
C ARG A 73 -4.50 -12.97 3.74
N SER A 74 -5.05 -13.34 2.58
CA SER A 74 -4.40 -13.14 1.29
C SER A 74 -4.23 -11.65 0.98
N ILE A 75 -5.26 -10.82 1.21
CA ILE A 75 -5.18 -9.37 1.04
C ILE A 75 -4.16 -8.76 2.01
N ALA A 76 -4.21 -9.15 3.29
CA ALA A 76 -3.24 -8.66 4.28
C ALA A 76 -1.79 -8.96 3.86
N ARG A 77 -1.50 -10.18 3.38
CA ARG A 77 -0.17 -10.56 2.86
C ARG A 77 0.20 -9.81 1.58
N ALA A 78 -0.78 -9.46 0.75
CA ALA A 78 -0.58 -8.71 -0.48
C ALA A 78 -0.43 -7.20 -0.23
N THR A 79 -0.79 -6.69 0.96
CA THR A 79 -0.63 -5.28 1.34
C THR A 79 0.84 -4.99 1.62
N GLN A 80 1.41 -4.06 0.86
CA GLN A 80 2.84 -3.78 0.83
C GLN A 80 3.14 -2.28 0.81
N VAL A 81 4.32 -1.91 1.31
CA VAL A 81 4.92 -0.59 1.08
C VAL A 81 5.75 -0.61 -0.19
N ARG A 82 5.57 0.40 -1.02
CA ARG A 82 6.38 0.64 -2.20
C ARG A 82 7.01 2.03 -2.13
N VAL A 83 8.32 2.09 -2.29
CA VAL A 83 9.07 3.35 -2.35
C VAL A 83 9.58 3.56 -3.77
N ARG A 84 9.29 4.73 -4.33
CA ARG A 84 9.85 5.19 -5.60
C ARG A 84 10.58 6.50 -5.36
N THR A 85 11.86 6.55 -5.68
CA THR A 85 12.71 7.75 -5.51
C THR A 85 12.86 8.57 -6.76
N ALA A 86 12.33 8.10 -7.91
CA ALA A 86 12.47 8.77 -9.21
C ALA A 86 11.18 8.74 -10.03
N GLY A 87 11.12 9.60 -11.05
CA GLY A 87 10.00 9.72 -11.98
C GLY A 87 8.81 10.50 -11.40
N ALA A 88 7.76 10.66 -12.22
CA ALA A 88 6.54 11.41 -11.86
C ALA A 88 5.81 10.84 -10.64
N ARG A 89 6.02 9.56 -10.34
CA ARG A 89 5.40 8.86 -9.20
C ARG A 89 6.40 8.63 -8.05
N ALA A 90 7.39 9.53 -7.87
CA ALA A 90 8.26 9.48 -6.69
C ALA A 90 7.44 9.67 -5.42
N GLY A 91 7.70 8.83 -4.41
CA GLY A 91 6.96 8.84 -3.15
C GLY A 91 6.93 7.48 -2.46
N VAL A 92 6.20 7.44 -1.37
CA VAL A 92 5.91 6.23 -0.61
C VAL A 92 4.43 5.91 -0.74
N MET A 93 4.10 4.66 -0.97
CA MET A 93 2.71 4.21 -1.09
C MET A 93 2.51 2.90 -0.33
N VAL A 94 1.37 2.75 0.31
CA VAL A 94 0.83 1.45 0.72
C VAL A 94 -0.17 1.02 -0.33
N TRP A 95 -0.11 -0.22 -0.76
CA TRP A 95 -0.98 -0.75 -1.80
C TRP A 95 -1.18 -2.26 -1.66
N VAL A 96 -2.27 -2.77 -2.19
CA VAL A 96 -2.46 -4.21 -2.31
C VAL A 96 -1.87 -4.66 -3.64
N ASN A 97 -0.85 -5.51 -3.59
CA ASN A 97 -0.17 -6.02 -4.78
C ASN A 97 -1.01 -7.14 -5.43
N PRO A 98 -1.63 -6.92 -6.59
CA PRO A 98 -2.49 -7.92 -7.22
C PRO A 98 -1.71 -9.19 -7.62
N ARG A 99 -0.41 -9.09 -7.90
CA ARG A 99 0.44 -10.25 -8.23
C ARG A 99 0.65 -11.21 -7.06
N ARG A 100 0.38 -10.76 -5.83
CA ARG A 100 0.43 -11.59 -4.61
C ARG A 100 -0.93 -12.14 -4.20
N MET A 101 -1.97 -11.78 -4.92
CA MET A 101 -3.29 -12.36 -4.71
C MET A 101 -3.37 -13.74 -5.41
N PRO A 102 -4.17 -14.66 -4.88
CA PRO A 102 -4.41 -15.94 -5.55
C PRO A 102 -4.98 -15.76 -6.97
N PRO A 103 -4.75 -16.70 -7.88
CA PRO A 103 -5.34 -16.67 -9.22
C PRO A 103 -6.86 -16.45 -9.17
N GLY A 104 -7.37 -15.61 -10.07
CA GLY A 104 -8.79 -15.24 -10.12
C GLY A 104 -9.27 -14.25 -9.05
N GLN A 105 -8.40 -13.86 -8.09
CA GLN A 105 -8.77 -13.00 -6.98
C GLN A 105 -8.11 -11.61 -7.01
N HIS A 106 -7.43 -11.27 -8.10
CA HIS A 106 -6.63 -10.02 -8.22
C HIS A 106 -7.45 -8.75 -7.98
N ASN A 107 -8.73 -8.73 -8.39
CA ASN A 107 -9.61 -7.58 -8.29
C ASN A 107 -10.47 -7.57 -7.02
N LEU A 108 -10.48 -8.64 -6.23
CA LEU A 108 -11.33 -8.72 -5.03
C LEU A 108 -11.08 -7.61 -4.01
N PRO A 109 -9.83 -7.15 -3.77
CA PRO A 109 -9.60 -6.01 -2.89
C PRO A 109 -10.31 -4.73 -3.35
N ALA A 110 -10.34 -4.45 -4.67
CA ALA A 110 -11.04 -3.31 -5.24
C ALA A 110 -12.57 -3.43 -5.10
N TYR A 111 -13.13 -4.62 -5.32
CA TYR A 111 -14.54 -4.90 -5.08
C TYR A 111 -14.92 -4.71 -3.61
N MET A 112 -14.09 -5.22 -2.69
CA MET A 112 -14.31 -5.07 -1.26
C MET A 112 -14.25 -3.63 -0.80
N GLU A 113 -13.36 -2.82 -1.38
CA GLU A 113 -13.26 -1.38 -1.09
C GLU A 113 -14.40 -0.57 -1.73
N GLY A 114 -15.06 -1.10 -2.73
CA GLY A 114 -16.13 -0.41 -3.46
C GLY A 114 -15.63 0.61 -4.47
N LEU A 115 -14.43 0.39 -5.03
CA LEU A 115 -13.90 1.24 -6.08
C LEU A 115 -14.76 1.16 -7.33
N ARG A 116 -15.02 2.31 -7.97
CA ARG A 116 -15.78 2.33 -9.23
C ARG A 116 -15.10 1.46 -10.29
N PRO A 117 -15.87 0.69 -11.09
CA PRO A 117 -17.35 0.61 -11.16
C PRO A 117 -18.01 -0.34 -10.14
N PHE A 118 -17.31 -0.81 -9.13
CA PHE A 118 -17.66 -1.96 -8.29
C PHE A 118 -18.47 -1.60 -7.02
N HIS A 119 -19.55 -0.84 -7.16
CA HIS A 119 -20.42 -0.50 -6.01
C HIS A 119 -21.19 -1.68 -5.43
N ARG A 120 -21.48 -2.66 -6.26
CA ARG A 120 -22.07 -3.96 -5.93
C ARG A 120 -21.50 -4.98 -6.86
N TRP A 121 -21.21 -6.15 -6.38
CA TRP A 121 -20.73 -7.23 -7.20
C TRP A 121 -21.49 -8.52 -6.91
N ARG A 122 -21.78 -9.23 -7.97
CA ARG A 122 -22.40 -10.56 -7.90
C ARG A 122 -21.32 -11.60 -8.13
N HIS A 123 -21.38 -12.66 -7.37
CA HIS A 123 -20.51 -13.81 -7.57
C HIS A 123 -21.26 -15.10 -7.23
N PRO A 124 -20.91 -16.23 -7.83
CA PRO A 124 -21.49 -17.50 -7.45
C PRO A 124 -21.08 -17.87 -6.03
N VAL A 125 -21.96 -18.53 -5.33
CA VAL A 125 -21.64 -19.11 -4.03
C VAL A 125 -20.54 -20.16 -4.24
N TYR A 126 -19.53 -20.10 -3.40
CA TYR A 126 -18.44 -21.04 -3.50
C TYR A 126 -18.91 -22.49 -3.43
N GLY A 127 -18.59 -23.27 -4.48
CA GLY A 127 -19.03 -24.67 -4.61
C GLY A 127 -20.42 -24.86 -5.24
N ASN A 128 -21.14 -23.77 -5.54
CA ASN A 128 -22.41 -23.84 -6.27
C ASN A 128 -22.50 -22.69 -7.29
N PRO A 129 -22.13 -22.92 -8.56
CA PRO A 129 -22.11 -21.89 -9.59
C PRO A 129 -23.51 -21.40 -10.01
N ASP A 130 -24.57 -22.13 -9.68
CA ASP A 130 -25.94 -21.79 -10.05
C ASP A 130 -26.57 -20.78 -9.07
N VAL A 131 -26.01 -20.68 -7.86
CA VAL A 131 -26.51 -19.76 -6.84
C VAL A 131 -25.59 -18.52 -6.78
N TRP A 132 -26.18 -17.35 -7.07
CA TRP A 132 -25.46 -16.07 -7.09
C TRP A 132 -25.87 -15.19 -5.91
N VAL A 133 -24.90 -14.63 -5.23
CA VAL A 133 -25.10 -13.65 -4.15
C VAL A 133 -24.60 -12.28 -4.57
N SER A 134 -25.33 -11.25 -4.13
CA SER A 134 -24.93 -9.86 -4.30
C SER A 134 -24.27 -9.38 -3.01
N GLN A 135 -23.04 -8.91 -3.12
CA GLN A 135 -22.26 -8.44 -1.97
C GLN A 135 -22.09 -6.93 -2.02
N ARG A 136 -22.32 -6.28 -0.86
CA ARG A 136 -22.03 -4.85 -0.68
C ARG A 136 -20.57 -4.66 -0.35
N PRO A 137 -19.92 -3.60 -0.88
CA PRO A 137 -18.58 -3.21 -0.46
C PRO A 137 -18.51 -2.96 1.04
N ARG A 138 -17.37 -3.20 1.60
CA ARG A 138 -17.01 -2.88 2.98
C ARG A 138 -15.69 -2.12 2.96
N PRO A 139 -15.71 -0.79 2.74
CA PRO A 139 -14.52 0.03 2.66
C PRO A 139 -13.68 -0.10 3.92
N TRP A 140 -12.41 -0.38 3.76
CA TRP A 140 -11.46 -0.58 4.86
C TRP A 140 -10.15 0.15 4.62
N PHE A 141 -9.69 0.23 3.36
CA PHE A 141 -8.36 0.73 3.01
C PHE A 141 -8.27 2.25 3.17
N TYR A 142 -9.01 3.03 2.39
CA TYR A 142 -8.90 4.49 2.45
C TYR A 142 -9.31 5.08 3.80
N ARG A 143 -10.30 4.47 4.46
CA ARG A 143 -10.72 4.90 5.80
C ARG A 143 -9.61 4.70 6.83
N THR A 144 -8.87 3.61 6.73
CA THR A 144 -7.74 3.33 7.62
C THR A 144 -6.57 4.23 7.29
N ALA A 145 -6.18 4.34 6.01
CA ALA A 145 -5.07 5.17 5.55
C ALA A 145 -5.21 6.63 6.00
N ALA A 146 -6.39 7.21 5.87
CA ALA A 146 -6.67 8.60 6.25
C ALA A 146 -6.31 8.92 7.71
N ARG A 147 -6.45 7.96 8.62
CA ARG A 147 -6.10 8.14 10.05
C ARG A 147 -4.60 8.31 10.30
N PHE A 148 -3.77 7.80 9.38
CA PHE A 148 -2.32 7.77 9.54
C PHE A 148 -1.62 8.71 8.56
N GLU A 149 -2.34 9.33 7.62
CA GLU A 149 -1.76 10.12 6.52
C GLU A 149 -0.83 11.21 7.02
N THR A 150 -1.29 12.08 7.91
CA THR A 150 -0.50 13.19 8.45
C THR A 150 0.76 12.72 9.19
N ALA A 151 0.65 11.64 9.96
CA ALA A 151 1.80 11.09 10.68
C ALA A 151 2.82 10.49 9.70
N ALA A 152 2.36 9.74 8.71
CA ALA A 152 3.23 9.15 7.68
C ALA A 152 3.92 10.22 6.83
N GLN A 153 3.23 11.31 6.49
CA GLN A 153 3.81 12.46 5.79
C GLN A 153 4.93 13.12 6.61
N ARG A 154 4.69 13.38 7.90
CA ARG A 154 5.71 13.95 8.80
C ARG A 154 6.92 13.03 8.95
N ASP A 155 6.70 11.72 9.08
CA ASP A 155 7.77 10.74 9.19
C ASP A 155 8.60 10.66 7.91
N ALA A 156 7.95 10.71 6.75
CA ALA A 156 8.62 10.73 5.44
C ALA A 156 9.44 12.03 5.26
N ALA A 157 8.90 13.19 5.64
CA ALA A 157 9.61 14.46 5.60
C ALA A 157 10.87 14.42 6.48
N ARG A 158 10.75 13.94 7.73
CA ARG A 158 11.90 13.77 8.64
C ARG A 158 12.98 12.85 8.05
N ALA A 159 12.57 11.79 7.36
CA ALA A 159 13.50 10.87 6.71
C ALA A 159 14.29 11.56 5.58
N ILE A 160 13.62 12.37 4.78
CA ILE A 160 14.24 13.17 3.71
C ILE A 160 15.24 14.18 4.30
N ASP A 161 14.82 14.92 5.33
CA ASP A 161 15.65 15.94 5.99
C ASP A 161 16.87 15.33 6.69
N ALA A 162 16.75 14.15 7.27
CA ALA A 162 17.87 13.45 7.89
C ALA A 162 18.95 13.07 6.87
N ILE A 163 18.55 12.56 5.72
CA ILE A 163 19.50 12.22 4.64
C ILE A 163 20.11 13.49 4.03
N ALA A 164 19.34 14.57 3.86
CA ALA A 164 19.86 15.84 3.36
C ALA A 164 20.97 16.38 4.28
N ARG A 165 20.74 16.42 5.60
CA ARG A 165 21.75 16.84 6.58
C ARG A 165 22.98 15.91 6.61
N ASP A 166 22.80 14.62 6.36
CA ASP A 166 23.93 13.69 6.29
C ASP A 166 24.84 13.99 5.08
N ILE A 167 24.24 14.33 3.96
CA ILE A 167 24.95 14.77 2.75
C ILE A 167 25.70 16.07 2.99
N GLU A 168 25.07 17.07 3.60
CA GLU A 168 25.67 18.36 3.93
C GLU A 168 26.91 18.23 4.86
N ARG A 169 26.90 17.24 5.76
CA ARG A 169 28.04 16.97 6.66
C ARG A 169 29.22 16.28 5.97
N ARG A 170 28.99 15.66 4.82
CA ARG A 170 30.01 14.90 4.08
C ARG A 170 30.68 15.71 2.95
N GLY A 171 30.05 16.82 2.53
CA GLY A 171 30.57 17.78 1.53
C GLY A 171 31.35 18.87 2.20
#